data_1d5c05e8db276b555f1db7e45828fa36
#
_entry.id   1d5c05e8db276b555f1db7e45828fa36
#
_cell.length_a   1.000
_cell.length_b   1.000
_cell.length_c   1.000
_cell.angle_alpha   90.00
_cell.angle_beta   90.00
_cell.angle_gamma   90.00
#
_symmetry.space_group_name_H-M   'P 1'
#
loop_
_entity.id
_entity.type
_entity.pdbx_description
1 polymer ?
#
loop_
_entity_poly.entity_id
_entity_poly.type
_entity_poly.pdbx_seq_one_letter_code
_entity_poly.pdbx_strand_id
1 'polypeptide(L)'
;RGLGDVYKRQDIFSTFRNPDKETVLTPWRVVNMHLGDCLGGYNFFEQGYETTLSEPRFIDKGEVTANVFAEDSRILEINSKSGLYPLYMAYSIYRTRVKNSLFSVSSIEDEQQIWDKVVAENIFVICKTPMAKSITKRTLIGFRKAKVNTRYFEDLINQIKNKPEHFIKQVDKFVSERTGIKNMKFNAIVGNPPYQVMDGDAQASSVPVYQYFVSIAKKVQPNFISMIMPARWYAGGRGLDDFRADMLSDKTIRSLHDYPKASDLFSNVGSKVDYAIS
;
A
#
# COMPACT_ATOMS: atom_id res chain seq x y z
N ARG A 1 20.24 2.64 -13.36
CA ARG A 1 20.32 1.21 -12.94
C ARG A 1 19.19 0.75 -11.98
N GLY A 2 18.54 1.65 -11.21
CA GLY A 2 17.52 1.24 -10.22
C GLY A 2 16.16 0.81 -10.78
N LEU A 3 15.69 1.42 -11.86
CA LEU A 3 14.33 1.18 -12.40
C LEU A 3 14.21 -0.12 -13.19
N GLY A 4 15.19 -0.48 -14.01
CA GLY A 4 15.20 -1.77 -14.73
C GLY A 4 15.21 -2.97 -13.78
N ASP A 5 15.76 -2.80 -12.56
CA ASP A 5 15.77 -3.86 -11.55
C ASP A 5 14.41 -4.03 -10.85
N VAL A 6 13.55 -2.99 -10.79
CA VAL A 6 12.20 -3.10 -10.23
C VAL A 6 11.34 -4.01 -11.09
N TYR A 7 11.40 -3.88 -12.41
CA TYR A 7 10.65 -4.75 -13.34
C TYR A 7 11.11 -6.20 -13.27
N LYS A 8 12.42 -6.43 -13.30
CA LYS A 8 12.99 -7.78 -13.17
C LYS A 8 12.62 -8.43 -11.83
N ARG A 9 12.54 -7.63 -10.76
CA ARG A 9 12.09 -8.11 -9.44
C ARG A 9 10.61 -8.46 -9.43
N GLN A 10 9.77 -7.69 -10.12
CA GLN A 10 8.35 -7.99 -10.27
C GLN A 10 8.13 -9.31 -10.99
N ASP A 11 8.84 -9.57 -12.09
CA ASP A 11 8.76 -10.84 -12.83
C ASP A 11 9.16 -12.02 -11.95
N ILE A 12 10.23 -11.86 -11.16
CA ILE A 12 10.64 -12.86 -10.18
C ILE A 12 9.54 -13.05 -9.12
N PHE A 13 8.96 -11.99 -8.56
CA PHE A 13 7.90 -12.11 -7.57
C PHE A 13 6.63 -12.74 -8.13
N SER A 14 6.30 -12.51 -9.40
CA SER A 14 5.15 -13.14 -10.06
C SER A 14 5.32 -14.66 -10.23
N THR A 15 6.56 -15.16 -10.27
CA THR A 15 6.87 -16.59 -10.36
C THR A 15 6.87 -17.30 -8.99
N PHE A 16 6.98 -16.57 -7.88
CA PHE A 16 6.88 -17.17 -6.56
C PHE A 16 5.44 -17.63 -6.31
N ARG A 17 5.22 -18.94 -6.33
CA ARG A 17 3.99 -19.50 -5.78
C ARG A 17 4.00 -19.25 -4.28
N ASN A 18 3.12 -18.36 -3.86
CA ASN A 18 2.95 -18.09 -2.44
C ASN A 18 2.44 -19.39 -1.77
N PRO A 19 3.07 -19.86 -0.69
CA PRO A 19 2.54 -20.99 0.07
C PRO A 19 1.17 -20.70 0.69
N ASP A 20 0.82 -19.43 0.84
CA ASP A 20 -0.49 -18.98 1.30
C ASP A 20 -1.38 -18.74 0.07
N LYS A 21 -2.29 -19.68 -0.21
CA LYS A 21 -3.24 -19.62 -1.35
C LYS A 21 -4.14 -18.38 -1.34
N GLU A 22 -4.20 -17.66 -0.23
CA GLU A 22 -5.04 -16.48 -0.01
C GLU A 22 -4.33 -15.17 -0.37
N THR A 23 -3.05 -15.20 -0.70
CA THR A 23 -2.27 -13.97 -0.90
C THR A 23 -2.09 -13.65 -2.37
N VAL A 24 -2.87 -12.73 -2.88
CA VAL A 24 -2.63 -12.11 -4.19
C VAL A 24 -1.55 -11.04 -4.03
N LEU A 25 -0.45 -11.18 -4.80
CA LEU A 25 0.57 -10.13 -4.92
C LEU A 25 0.06 -9.07 -5.91
N THR A 26 0.09 -7.82 -5.50
CA THR A 26 -0.33 -6.72 -6.37
C THR A 26 0.76 -6.44 -7.42
N PRO A 27 0.48 -6.58 -8.73
CA PRO A 27 1.43 -6.26 -9.78
C PRO A 27 1.82 -4.77 -9.75
N TRP A 28 3.04 -4.45 -10.22
CA TRP A 28 3.52 -3.07 -10.28
C TRP A 28 2.61 -2.17 -11.12
N ARG A 29 2.08 -2.69 -12.23
CA ARG A 29 1.08 -2.01 -13.06
C ARG A 29 -0.14 -1.58 -12.25
N VAL A 30 -0.68 -2.49 -11.43
CA VAL A 30 -1.87 -2.22 -10.60
C VAL A 30 -1.57 -1.21 -9.50
N VAL A 31 -0.38 -1.26 -8.88
CA VAL A 31 0.03 -0.25 -7.89
C VAL A 31 0.08 1.13 -8.52
N ASN A 32 0.68 1.25 -9.73
CA ASN A 32 0.76 2.51 -10.46
C ASN A 32 -0.61 3.04 -10.87
N MET A 33 -1.48 2.18 -11.35
CA MET A 33 -2.84 2.52 -11.71
C MET A 33 -3.62 2.99 -10.48
N HIS A 34 -3.67 2.20 -9.43
CA HIS A 34 -4.38 2.52 -8.21
C HIS A 34 -3.92 3.85 -7.61
N LEU A 35 -2.63 3.98 -7.32
CA LEU A 35 -2.12 5.18 -6.66
C LEU A 35 -2.10 6.39 -7.60
N GLY A 36 -1.80 6.20 -8.88
CA GLY A 36 -1.82 7.26 -9.86
C GLY A 36 -3.21 7.86 -10.05
N ASP A 37 -4.24 7.02 -10.13
CA ASP A 37 -5.61 7.47 -10.32
C ASP A 37 -6.21 8.10 -9.05
N CYS A 38 -5.84 7.60 -7.86
CA CYS A 38 -6.41 8.09 -6.59
C CYS A 38 -5.61 9.23 -5.96
N LEU A 39 -4.27 9.14 -5.94
CA LEU A 39 -3.41 10.06 -5.19
C LEU A 39 -2.48 10.89 -6.07
N GLY A 40 -2.24 10.45 -7.32
CA GLY A 40 -1.25 11.05 -8.20
C GLY A 40 0.19 10.59 -7.88
N GLY A 41 1.16 11.50 -8.08
CA GLY A 41 2.58 11.22 -7.89
C GLY A 41 3.28 10.79 -9.17
N TYR A 42 4.49 10.21 -9.04
CA TYR A 42 5.29 9.78 -10.19
C TYR A 42 4.93 8.38 -10.64
N ASN A 43 4.37 8.27 -11.83
CA ASN A 43 3.83 7.06 -12.42
C ASN A 43 4.76 6.51 -13.52
N PHE A 44 5.01 5.21 -13.48
CA PHE A 44 5.94 4.50 -14.36
C PHE A 44 5.29 3.94 -15.62
N PHE A 45 4.00 4.20 -15.80
CA PHE A 45 3.25 3.74 -16.96
C PHE A 45 2.66 4.92 -17.72
N GLU A 46 2.42 4.73 -19.00
CA GLU A 46 1.61 5.62 -19.81
C GLU A 46 0.17 5.67 -19.30
N GLN A 47 -0.67 6.52 -19.91
CA GLN A 47 -2.03 6.74 -19.44
C GLN A 47 -2.94 5.50 -19.47
N GLY A 48 -2.70 4.58 -20.39
CA GLY A 48 -3.45 3.33 -20.53
C GLY A 48 -2.97 2.20 -19.61
N TYR A 49 -1.85 2.40 -18.92
CA TYR A 49 -1.21 1.39 -18.06
C TYR A 49 -0.80 0.10 -18.79
N GLU A 50 -0.67 0.12 -20.11
CA GLU A 50 -0.23 -1.01 -20.91
C GLU A 50 1.30 -1.02 -21.09
N THR A 51 1.90 0.17 -21.22
CA THR A 51 3.31 0.33 -21.54
C THR A 51 4.05 1.09 -20.42
N THR A 52 5.25 0.62 -20.12
CA THR A 52 6.13 1.28 -19.15
C THR A 52 6.88 2.43 -19.80
N LEU A 53 7.08 3.49 -19.04
CA LEU A 53 7.84 4.67 -19.45
C LEU A 53 9.31 4.55 -19.03
N SER A 54 10.22 5.03 -19.87
CA SER A 54 11.63 5.20 -19.50
C SER A 54 11.83 6.24 -18.41
N GLU A 55 11.05 7.34 -18.47
CA GLU A 55 10.98 8.38 -17.45
C GLU A 55 9.56 8.45 -16.87
N PRO A 56 9.41 8.39 -15.54
CA PRO A 56 8.09 8.45 -14.92
C PRO A 56 7.43 9.80 -15.15
N ARG A 57 6.14 9.75 -15.48
CA ARG A 57 5.29 10.96 -15.61
C ARG A 57 4.74 11.37 -14.25
N PHE A 58 4.61 12.67 -14.02
CA PHE A 58 3.96 13.20 -12.84
C PHE A 58 2.45 13.33 -13.07
N ILE A 59 1.66 12.76 -12.18
CA ILE A 59 0.19 12.89 -12.16
C ILE A 59 -0.15 13.81 -11.00
N ASP A 60 -0.81 14.92 -11.31
CA ASP A 60 -1.26 15.89 -10.32
C ASP A 60 -2.76 15.76 -10.07
N LYS A 61 -3.14 15.50 -8.83
CA LYS A 61 -4.51 15.48 -8.31
C LYS A 61 -4.77 16.68 -7.39
N GLY A 62 -4.02 17.76 -7.60
CA GLY A 62 -4.15 19.00 -6.82
C GLY A 62 -3.76 18.81 -5.36
N GLU A 63 -4.65 19.26 -4.47
CA GLU A 63 -4.42 19.22 -3.02
C GLU A 63 -4.07 17.83 -2.47
N VAL A 64 -4.67 16.79 -3.04
CA VAL A 64 -4.38 15.40 -2.64
C VAL A 64 -2.90 15.07 -2.88
N THR A 65 -2.42 15.32 -4.10
CA THR A 65 -1.03 15.05 -4.49
C THR A 65 -0.06 15.89 -3.66
N ALA A 66 -0.37 17.18 -3.49
CA ALA A 66 0.45 18.10 -2.70
C ALA A 66 0.59 17.68 -1.25
N ASN A 67 -0.49 17.18 -0.62
CA ASN A 67 -0.47 16.73 0.77
C ASN A 67 0.22 15.38 0.92
N VAL A 68 -0.12 14.41 0.06
CA VAL A 68 0.37 13.02 0.18
C VAL A 68 1.85 12.90 -0.14
N PHE A 69 2.37 13.69 -1.08
CA PHE A 69 3.77 13.63 -1.51
C PHE A 69 4.61 14.83 -1.07
N ALA A 70 4.18 15.55 -0.03
CA ALA A 70 4.99 16.56 0.64
C ALA A 70 6.27 15.92 1.24
N GLU A 71 7.33 16.72 1.41
CA GLU A 71 8.63 16.24 1.91
C GLU A 71 8.55 15.63 3.31
N ASP A 72 7.67 16.15 4.15
CA ASP A 72 7.45 15.72 5.53
C ASP A 72 6.26 14.77 5.69
N SER A 73 5.62 14.38 4.59
CA SER A 73 4.47 13.48 4.62
C SER A 73 4.83 12.11 5.20
N ARG A 74 3.87 11.44 5.81
CA ARG A 74 4.04 10.13 6.43
C ARG A 74 2.99 9.17 5.90
N ILE A 75 3.48 8.05 5.41
CA ILE A 75 2.68 7.04 4.71
C ILE A 75 2.72 5.74 5.48
N LEU A 76 1.57 5.13 5.68
CA LEU A 76 1.44 3.81 6.27
C LEU A 76 0.87 2.82 5.26
N GLU A 77 1.53 1.69 5.10
CA GLU A 77 0.93 0.51 4.47
C GLU A 77 0.65 -0.55 5.53
N ILE A 78 -0.58 -1.08 5.56
CA ILE A 78 -0.97 -2.20 6.43
C ILE A 78 -1.13 -3.45 5.59
N ASN A 79 -0.41 -4.52 5.94
CA ASN A 79 -0.36 -5.79 5.23
C ASN A 79 0.48 -5.77 3.95
N SER A 80 1.63 -5.12 3.99
CA SER A 80 2.60 -5.20 2.89
C SER A 80 3.05 -6.63 2.63
N LYS A 81 3.18 -6.97 1.37
CA LYS A 81 3.62 -8.29 0.89
C LYS A 81 4.93 -8.18 0.13
N SER A 82 4.98 -7.31 -0.86
CA SER A 82 6.12 -7.11 -1.76
C SER A 82 6.85 -5.77 -1.57
N GLY A 83 6.21 -4.81 -0.88
CA GLY A 83 6.75 -3.46 -0.70
C GLY A 83 6.59 -2.54 -1.91
N LEU A 84 5.75 -2.89 -2.89
CA LEU A 84 5.58 -2.08 -4.10
C LEU A 84 4.76 -0.81 -3.85
N TYR A 85 3.76 -0.84 -2.96
CA TYR A 85 3.07 0.37 -2.51
C TYR A 85 4.02 1.36 -1.85
N PRO A 86 4.78 0.96 -0.81
CA PRO A 86 5.78 1.84 -0.21
C PRO A 86 6.83 2.34 -1.21
N LEU A 87 7.21 1.52 -2.19
CA LEU A 87 8.15 1.91 -3.22
C LEU A 87 7.63 3.08 -4.07
N TYR A 88 6.37 3.00 -4.54
CA TYR A 88 5.73 4.08 -5.30
C TYR A 88 5.67 5.38 -4.48
N MET A 89 5.21 5.26 -3.23
CA MET A 89 5.09 6.40 -2.32
C MET A 89 6.45 7.02 -2.02
N ALA A 90 7.45 6.20 -1.68
CA ALA A 90 8.80 6.66 -1.42
C ALA A 90 9.42 7.37 -2.64
N TYR A 91 9.22 6.81 -3.84
CA TYR A 91 9.78 7.42 -5.06
C TYR A 91 9.17 8.80 -5.33
N SER A 92 7.87 8.94 -5.16
CA SER A 92 7.19 10.23 -5.38
C SER A 92 7.66 11.29 -4.38
N ILE A 93 7.79 10.94 -3.09
CA ILE A 93 8.33 11.84 -2.06
C ILE A 93 9.82 12.17 -2.33
N TYR A 94 10.60 11.17 -2.73
CA TYR A 94 12.00 11.36 -3.11
C TYR A 94 12.14 12.39 -4.24
N ARG A 95 11.33 12.28 -5.29
CA ARG A 95 11.34 13.25 -6.40
C ARG A 95 10.96 14.66 -5.95
N THR A 96 10.04 14.79 -5.00
CA THR A 96 9.69 16.08 -4.37
C THR A 96 10.88 16.66 -3.63
N ARG A 97 11.57 15.85 -2.80
CA ARG A 97 12.76 16.30 -2.07
C ARG A 97 13.92 16.68 -3.01
N VAL A 98 14.14 15.92 -4.07
CA VAL A 98 15.17 16.26 -5.08
C VAL A 98 14.84 17.58 -5.76
N LYS A 99 13.58 17.78 -6.18
CA LYS A 99 13.14 19.02 -6.83
C LYS A 99 13.29 20.25 -5.94
N ASN A 100 13.05 20.10 -4.64
CA ASN A 100 13.08 21.19 -3.67
C ASN A 100 14.46 21.34 -2.99
N SER A 101 15.45 20.49 -3.34
CA SER A 101 16.78 20.58 -2.80
C SER A 101 17.45 21.89 -3.22
N LEU A 102 17.94 22.64 -2.23
CA LEU A 102 18.71 23.87 -2.46
C LEU A 102 20.13 23.57 -2.96
N PHE A 103 20.59 22.33 -2.84
CA PHE A 103 21.90 21.88 -3.31
C PHE A 103 21.73 21.08 -4.60
N SER A 104 22.67 21.25 -5.52
CA SER A 104 22.71 20.39 -6.71
C SER A 104 22.94 18.94 -6.28
N VAL A 105 21.96 18.10 -6.52
CA VAL A 105 22.10 16.64 -6.37
C VAL A 105 22.92 16.17 -7.56
N SER A 106 24.21 16.01 -7.36
CA SER A 106 25.16 15.80 -8.46
C SER A 106 25.82 14.42 -8.46
N SER A 107 25.65 13.66 -7.38
CA SER A 107 26.23 12.33 -7.24
C SER A 107 25.18 11.27 -6.92
N ILE A 108 25.52 10.02 -7.24
CA ILE A 108 24.69 8.85 -6.86
C ILE A 108 24.61 8.72 -5.33
N GLU A 109 25.65 9.14 -4.63
CA GLU A 109 25.71 9.15 -3.17
C GLU A 109 24.69 10.14 -2.58
N ASP A 110 24.55 11.33 -3.16
CA ASP A 110 23.57 12.34 -2.73
C ASP A 110 22.13 11.81 -2.94
N GLU A 111 21.85 11.25 -4.12
CA GLU A 111 20.57 10.62 -4.43
C GLU A 111 20.25 9.51 -3.45
N GLN A 112 21.23 8.66 -3.14
CA GLN A 112 21.06 7.57 -2.20
C GLN A 112 20.80 8.05 -0.78
N GLN A 113 21.44 9.12 -0.34
CA GLN A 113 21.20 9.71 0.99
C GLN A 113 19.79 10.28 1.10
N ILE A 114 19.31 10.98 0.06
CA ILE A 114 17.94 11.50 0.02
C ILE A 114 16.93 10.33 0.05
N TRP A 115 17.17 9.28 -0.75
CA TRP A 115 16.35 8.09 -0.76
C TRP A 115 16.28 7.42 0.62
N ASP A 116 17.42 7.20 1.25
CA ASP A 116 17.50 6.54 2.55
C ASP A 116 16.82 7.38 3.66
N LYS A 117 16.88 8.71 3.58
CA LYS A 117 16.11 9.62 4.44
C LYS A 117 14.60 9.46 4.22
N VAL A 118 14.14 9.46 2.96
CA VAL A 118 12.71 9.27 2.65
C VAL A 118 12.20 7.95 3.22
N VAL A 119 12.91 6.86 2.99
CA VAL A 119 12.51 5.53 3.52
C VAL A 119 12.48 5.53 5.04
N ALA A 120 13.42 6.22 5.71
CA ALA A 120 13.53 6.25 7.16
C ALA A 120 12.55 7.20 7.87
N GLU A 121 12.11 8.26 7.20
CA GLU A 121 11.32 9.34 7.81
C GLU A 121 9.85 9.32 7.38
N ASN A 122 9.58 8.95 6.12
CA ASN A 122 8.26 9.07 5.51
C ASN A 122 7.49 7.75 5.44
N ILE A 123 8.17 6.60 5.39
CA ILE A 123 7.55 5.32 5.05
C ILE A 123 7.47 4.40 6.27
N PHE A 124 6.26 3.95 6.58
CA PHE A 124 5.96 3.01 7.67
C PHE A 124 5.19 1.82 7.10
N VAL A 125 5.63 0.62 7.45
CA VAL A 125 5.08 -0.59 6.86
C VAL A 125 4.82 -1.66 7.90
N ILE A 126 3.61 -2.18 7.89
CA ILE A 126 3.19 -3.32 8.69
C ILE A 126 3.02 -4.54 7.78
N CYS A 127 3.63 -5.64 8.15
CA CYS A 127 3.62 -6.90 7.42
C CYS A 127 2.92 -8.01 8.22
N LYS A 128 2.28 -8.95 7.53
CA LYS A 128 1.65 -10.13 8.15
C LYS A 128 2.69 -11.18 8.57
N THR A 129 3.83 -11.26 7.88
CA THR A 129 4.85 -12.31 8.09
C THR A 129 6.26 -11.73 8.15
N PRO A 130 7.21 -12.43 8.82
CA PRO A 130 8.63 -12.06 8.80
C PRO A 130 9.21 -12.05 7.38
N MET A 131 8.75 -12.95 6.50
CA MET A 131 9.18 -13.01 5.11
C MET A 131 8.74 -11.76 4.33
N ALA A 132 7.46 -11.36 4.43
CA ALA A 132 6.96 -10.14 3.82
C ALA A 132 7.72 -8.89 4.30
N LYS A 133 8.04 -8.81 5.60
CA LYS A 133 8.89 -7.76 6.16
C LYS A 133 10.28 -7.75 5.52
N SER A 134 10.91 -8.92 5.35
CA SER A 134 12.23 -9.03 4.70
C SER A 134 12.18 -8.62 3.25
N ILE A 135 11.18 -9.08 2.49
CA ILE A 135 10.96 -8.71 1.09
C ILE A 135 10.76 -7.19 0.96
N THR A 136 9.83 -6.62 1.73
CA THR A 136 9.57 -5.17 1.72
C THR A 136 10.85 -4.36 1.98
N LYS A 137 11.64 -4.76 2.98
CA LYS A 137 12.92 -4.12 3.25
C LYS A 137 13.85 -4.19 2.03
N ARG A 138 13.94 -5.35 1.36
CA ARG A 138 14.78 -5.52 0.17
C ARG A 138 14.26 -4.73 -1.04
N THR A 139 12.95 -4.61 -1.18
CA THR A 139 12.35 -3.77 -2.23
C THR A 139 12.76 -2.30 -2.06
N LEU A 140 12.76 -1.78 -0.83
CA LEU A 140 13.04 -0.38 -0.55
C LEU A 140 14.54 -0.03 -0.61
N ILE A 141 15.41 -0.86 -0.04
CA ILE A 141 16.84 -0.51 0.13
C ILE A 141 17.82 -1.53 -0.47
N GLY A 142 17.33 -2.58 -1.13
CA GLY A 142 18.20 -3.65 -1.63
C GLY A 142 18.92 -4.36 -0.48
N PHE A 143 20.23 -4.56 -0.64
CA PHE A 143 21.08 -5.20 0.37
C PHE A 143 21.86 -4.21 1.24
N ARG A 144 21.60 -2.91 1.08
CA ARG A 144 22.26 -1.87 1.86
C ARG A 144 21.85 -1.90 3.34
N LYS A 145 22.70 -1.32 4.17
CA LYS A 145 22.40 -1.08 5.58
C LYS A 145 21.80 0.32 5.73
N ALA A 146 20.48 0.40 5.65
CA ALA A 146 19.74 1.65 5.89
C ALA A 146 18.56 1.39 6.82
N LYS A 147 18.07 2.46 7.47
CA LYS A 147 16.90 2.40 8.36
C LYS A 147 15.64 2.24 7.52
N VAL A 148 14.82 1.24 7.86
CA VAL A 148 13.50 1.02 7.27
C VAL A 148 12.50 0.78 8.38
N ASN A 149 11.39 1.51 8.39
CA ASN A 149 10.35 1.36 9.41
C ASN A 149 9.39 0.24 9.00
N THR A 150 9.85 -0.99 9.12
CA THR A 150 9.04 -2.18 8.88
C THR A 150 8.85 -2.98 10.16
N ARG A 151 7.64 -3.44 10.42
CA ARG A 151 7.31 -4.34 11.53
C ARG A 151 6.38 -5.44 11.04
N TYR A 152 6.53 -6.65 11.54
CA TYR A 152 5.51 -7.67 11.38
C TYR A 152 4.75 -7.82 12.70
N PHE A 153 3.46 -8.10 12.58
CA PHE A 153 2.60 -8.43 13.70
C PHE A 153 2.11 -9.86 13.52
N GLU A 154 2.39 -10.67 14.52
CA GLU A 154 1.84 -12.02 14.58
C GLU A 154 0.32 -11.95 14.64
N ASP A 155 -0.35 -12.84 13.90
CA ASP A 155 -1.80 -12.91 13.84
C ASP A 155 -2.49 -11.57 13.52
N LEU A 156 -1.90 -10.83 12.57
CA LEU A 156 -2.33 -9.48 12.19
C LEU A 156 -3.84 -9.35 11.95
N ILE A 157 -4.44 -10.32 11.24
CA ILE A 157 -5.86 -10.28 10.87
C ILE A 157 -6.74 -10.35 12.12
N ASN A 158 -6.44 -11.28 13.03
CA ASN A 158 -7.17 -11.43 14.29
C ASN A 158 -7.01 -10.19 15.19
N GLN A 159 -5.83 -9.60 15.23
CA GLN A 159 -5.61 -8.36 15.99
C GLN A 159 -6.48 -7.22 15.45
N ILE A 160 -6.52 -7.02 14.13
CA ILE A 160 -7.32 -5.99 13.48
C ILE A 160 -8.82 -6.24 13.66
N LYS A 161 -9.26 -7.49 13.49
CA LYS A 161 -10.67 -7.88 13.61
C LYS A 161 -11.19 -7.80 15.04
N ASN A 162 -10.47 -8.41 15.98
CA ASN A 162 -10.99 -8.68 17.33
C ASN A 162 -10.41 -7.76 18.42
N LYS A 163 -9.29 -7.06 18.16
CA LYS A 163 -8.59 -6.20 19.12
C LYS A 163 -8.14 -4.88 18.48
N PRO A 164 -9.02 -4.16 17.77
CA PRO A 164 -8.64 -2.99 16.97
C PRO A 164 -7.95 -1.89 17.78
N GLU A 165 -8.44 -1.58 18.98
CA GLU A 165 -7.84 -0.55 19.84
C GLU A 165 -6.45 -0.95 20.35
N HIS A 166 -6.24 -2.23 20.62
CA HIS A 166 -4.91 -2.75 20.97
C HIS A 166 -3.95 -2.65 19.79
N PHE A 167 -4.43 -2.99 18.59
CA PHE A 167 -3.63 -2.86 17.37
C PHE A 167 -3.20 -1.41 17.12
N ILE A 168 -4.11 -0.43 17.25
CA ILE A 168 -3.78 1.00 17.11
C ILE A 168 -2.70 1.41 18.11
N LYS A 169 -2.81 1.03 19.38
CA LYS A 169 -1.78 1.31 20.39
C LYS A 169 -0.43 0.69 20.03
N GLN A 170 -0.41 -0.50 19.42
CA GLN A 170 0.83 -1.11 18.95
C GLN A 170 1.42 -0.36 17.73
N VAL A 171 0.59 0.16 16.83
CA VAL A 171 1.02 1.01 15.72
C VAL A 171 1.65 2.29 16.26
N ASP A 172 0.99 2.98 17.19
CA ASP A 172 1.50 4.20 17.82
C ASP A 172 2.83 3.94 18.53
N LYS A 173 2.94 2.83 19.26
CA LYS A 173 4.18 2.40 19.89
C LYS A 173 5.29 2.16 18.86
N PHE A 174 4.99 1.43 17.79
CA PHE A 174 5.94 1.17 16.71
C PHE A 174 6.46 2.47 16.09
N VAL A 175 5.57 3.40 15.80
CA VAL A 175 5.90 4.70 15.22
C VAL A 175 6.73 5.53 16.19
N SER A 176 6.32 5.63 17.45
CA SER A 176 7.04 6.42 18.45
C SER A 176 8.43 5.87 18.77
N GLU A 177 8.62 4.55 18.77
CA GLU A 177 9.93 3.91 18.88
C GLU A 177 10.88 4.26 17.71
N ARG A 178 10.33 4.55 16.54
CA ARG A 178 11.09 4.86 15.32
C ARG A 178 11.38 6.34 15.14
N THR A 179 10.47 7.20 15.58
CA THR A 179 10.50 8.64 15.31
C THR A 179 10.69 9.50 16.56
N GLY A 180 10.42 8.98 17.74
CA GLY A 180 10.28 9.75 18.98
C GLY A 180 8.96 10.52 19.09
N ILE A 181 8.09 10.47 18.08
CA ILE A 181 6.83 11.21 18.02
C ILE A 181 5.68 10.31 18.48
N LYS A 182 4.93 10.76 19.49
CA LYS A 182 3.69 10.10 19.95
C LYS A 182 2.50 10.61 19.15
N ASN A 183 1.50 9.74 18.94
CA ASN A 183 0.25 10.05 18.21
C ASN A 183 0.53 10.71 16.85
N MET A 184 1.47 10.16 16.10
CA MET A 184 1.85 10.68 14.80
C MET A 184 0.71 10.51 13.81
N LYS A 185 0.31 11.59 13.15
CA LYS A 185 -0.66 11.54 12.05
C LYS A 185 0.00 11.09 10.75
N PHE A 186 -0.72 10.28 9.99
CA PHE A 186 -0.34 9.89 8.64
C PHE A 186 -1.03 10.77 7.60
N ASN A 187 -0.31 11.10 6.54
CA ASN A 187 -0.89 11.78 5.39
C ASN A 187 -1.72 10.80 4.55
N ALA A 188 -1.24 9.56 4.40
CA ALA A 188 -2.03 8.54 3.72
C ALA A 188 -1.82 7.15 4.33
N ILE A 189 -2.89 6.34 4.29
CA ILE A 189 -2.85 4.89 4.46
C ILE A 189 -3.20 4.27 3.12
N VAL A 190 -2.31 3.43 2.60
CA VAL A 190 -2.46 2.82 1.28
C VAL A 190 -2.30 1.30 1.36
N GLY A 191 -2.87 0.57 0.41
CA GLY A 191 -2.59 -0.85 0.31
C GLY A 191 -3.64 -1.71 -0.38
N ASN A 192 -3.33 -2.99 -0.40
CA ASN A 192 -4.21 -4.07 -0.82
C ASN A 192 -4.40 -5.03 0.36
N PRO A 193 -5.48 -4.86 1.16
CA PRO A 193 -5.74 -5.71 2.32
C PRO A 193 -5.99 -7.16 1.87
N PRO A 194 -5.89 -8.15 2.80
CA PRO A 194 -6.32 -9.51 2.50
C PRO A 194 -7.84 -9.52 2.30
N TYR A 195 -8.31 -10.28 1.31
CA TYR A 195 -9.72 -10.25 0.93
C TYR A 195 -10.58 -11.14 1.81
N GLN A 196 -10.07 -12.31 2.14
CA GLN A 196 -10.77 -13.33 2.90
C GLN A 196 -9.81 -14.23 3.67
N VAL A 197 -10.31 -14.93 4.65
CA VAL A 197 -9.61 -16.01 5.34
C VAL A 197 -10.42 -17.30 5.21
N MET A 198 -9.73 -18.45 5.15
CA MET A 198 -10.37 -19.76 5.23
C MET A 198 -10.77 -20.02 6.67
N ASP A 199 -12.00 -20.40 6.90
CA ASP A 199 -12.49 -20.80 8.22
C ASP A 199 -12.20 -22.31 8.37
N GLY A 200 -11.19 -22.64 9.10
CA GLY A 200 -10.70 -23.90 9.69
C GLY A 200 -10.89 -25.27 9.02
N ASP A 201 -11.92 -25.54 8.23
CA ASP A 201 -12.16 -26.85 7.61
C ASP A 201 -12.27 -26.79 6.08
N ALA A 202 -11.84 -27.86 5.41
CA ALA A 202 -11.70 -27.97 3.95
C ALA A 202 -13.01 -27.74 3.14
N GLN A 203 -14.15 -27.56 3.81
CA GLN A 203 -15.46 -27.21 3.24
C GLN A 203 -16.02 -25.89 3.76
N ALA A 204 -15.27 -25.15 4.61
CA ALA A 204 -15.72 -23.90 5.18
C ALA A 204 -15.72 -22.75 4.16
N SER A 205 -16.79 -21.97 4.16
CA SER A 205 -16.92 -20.80 3.30
C SER A 205 -15.90 -19.72 3.71
N SER A 206 -15.15 -19.18 2.75
CA SER A 206 -14.24 -18.07 2.99
C SER A 206 -14.99 -16.84 3.51
N VAL A 207 -14.49 -16.23 4.59
CA VAL A 207 -15.08 -15.07 5.24
C VAL A 207 -14.32 -13.81 4.81
N PRO A 208 -15.00 -12.75 4.35
CA PRO A 208 -14.37 -11.48 4.03
C PRO A 208 -13.67 -10.87 5.27
N VAL A 209 -12.53 -10.23 5.07
CA VAL A 209 -11.77 -9.56 6.15
C VAL A 209 -11.30 -8.15 5.80
N TYR A 210 -11.34 -7.76 4.53
CA TYR A 210 -10.88 -6.44 4.08
C TYR A 210 -11.64 -5.27 4.73
N GLN A 211 -12.90 -5.44 5.08
CA GLN A 211 -13.70 -4.44 5.79
C GLN A 211 -13.07 -4.01 7.12
N TYR A 212 -12.42 -4.93 7.82
CA TYR A 212 -11.74 -4.61 9.08
C TYR A 212 -10.51 -3.75 8.86
N PHE A 213 -9.82 -3.92 7.73
CA PHE A 213 -8.67 -3.09 7.35
C PHE A 213 -9.08 -1.66 6.98
N VAL A 214 -10.20 -1.49 6.29
CA VAL A 214 -10.78 -0.17 6.02
C VAL A 214 -11.20 0.49 7.34
N SER A 215 -11.91 -0.24 8.21
CA SER A 215 -12.33 0.28 9.51
C SER A 215 -11.15 0.71 10.38
N ILE A 216 -10.06 -0.07 10.41
CA ILE A 216 -8.87 0.31 11.18
C ILE A 216 -8.15 1.52 10.58
N ALA A 217 -8.09 1.63 9.25
CA ALA A 217 -7.52 2.79 8.58
C ALA A 217 -8.32 4.07 8.91
N LYS A 218 -9.66 4.01 8.88
CA LYS A 218 -10.53 5.12 9.34
C LYS A 218 -10.27 5.49 10.80
N LYS A 219 -10.11 4.52 11.70
CA LYS A 219 -9.82 4.77 13.12
C LYS A 219 -8.44 5.40 13.38
N VAL A 220 -7.45 5.15 12.55
CA VAL A 220 -6.14 5.81 12.63
C VAL A 220 -6.21 7.28 12.20
N GLN A 221 -7.29 7.68 11.51
CA GLN A 221 -7.57 9.05 11.08
C GLN A 221 -6.45 9.72 10.25
N PRO A 222 -5.99 9.09 9.16
CA PRO A 222 -5.09 9.76 8.22
C PRO A 222 -5.81 10.86 7.45
N ASN A 223 -5.06 11.69 6.71
CA ASN A 223 -5.69 12.66 5.80
C ASN A 223 -6.37 11.94 4.61
N PHE A 224 -5.77 10.85 4.10
CA PHE A 224 -6.29 10.08 2.97
C PHE A 224 -6.16 8.58 3.23
N ILE A 225 -7.15 7.83 2.71
CA ILE A 225 -7.13 6.37 2.64
C ILE A 225 -7.30 5.99 1.18
N SER A 226 -6.44 5.10 0.68
CA SER A 226 -6.58 4.56 -0.67
C SER A 226 -6.30 3.05 -0.65
N MET A 227 -7.34 2.25 -0.89
CA MET A 227 -7.27 0.79 -0.81
C MET A 227 -7.95 0.13 -2.01
N ILE A 228 -7.32 -0.91 -2.54
CA ILE A 228 -7.94 -1.79 -3.52
C ILE A 228 -8.58 -2.98 -2.81
N MET A 229 -9.84 -3.22 -3.07
CA MET A 229 -10.60 -4.27 -2.39
C MET A 229 -11.67 -4.88 -3.32
N PRO A 230 -12.17 -6.10 -3.03
CA PRO A 230 -13.26 -6.68 -3.81
C PRO A 230 -14.53 -5.83 -3.75
N ALA A 231 -15.22 -5.66 -4.88
CA ALA A 231 -16.50 -4.94 -4.98
C ALA A 231 -17.69 -5.68 -4.37
N ARG A 232 -17.47 -6.88 -3.85
CA ARG A 232 -18.52 -7.74 -3.26
C ARG A 232 -19.38 -7.03 -2.21
N TRP A 233 -18.83 -6.04 -1.51
CA TRP A 233 -19.56 -5.28 -0.51
C TRP A 233 -20.74 -4.49 -1.12
N TYR A 234 -20.77 -4.24 -2.42
CA TYR A 234 -21.90 -3.58 -3.11
C TYR A 234 -23.20 -4.33 -2.91
N ALA A 235 -23.15 -5.65 -2.97
CA ALA A 235 -24.31 -6.51 -2.78
C ALA A 235 -24.64 -6.77 -1.30
N GLY A 236 -23.70 -6.58 -0.40
CA GLY A 236 -23.84 -6.97 1.01
C GLY A 236 -23.78 -8.48 1.23
N GLY A 237 -24.32 -8.96 2.36
CA GLY A 237 -24.30 -10.35 2.78
C GLY A 237 -22.94 -10.85 3.28
N ARG A 238 -22.91 -12.05 3.83
CA ARG A 238 -21.71 -12.66 4.43
C ARG A 238 -20.98 -11.78 5.45
N GLY A 239 -21.71 -11.01 6.25
CA GLY A 239 -21.15 -10.10 7.27
C GLY A 239 -20.63 -8.79 6.72
N LEU A 240 -21.04 -8.38 5.51
CA LEU A 240 -20.67 -7.09 4.90
C LEU A 240 -21.79 -6.05 4.94
N ASP A 241 -22.96 -6.36 5.53
CA ASP A 241 -24.11 -5.46 5.50
C ASP A 241 -23.85 -4.15 6.24
N ASP A 242 -23.28 -4.23 7.45
CA ASP A 242 -22.89 -3.05 8.23
C ASP A 242 -21.79 -2.25 7.50
N PHE A 243 -20.80 -2.93 6.94
CA PHE A 243 -19.75 -2.28 6.15
C PHE A 243 -20.31 -1.59 4.92
N ARG A 244 -21.25 -2.22 4.22
CA ARG A 244 -21.96 -1.63 3.09
C ARG A 244 -22.72 -0.37 3.51
N ALA A 245 -23.47 -0.43 4.62
CA ALA A 245 -24.20 0.73 5.14
C ALA A 245 -23.25 1.88 5.50
N ASP A 246 -22.12 1.57 6.15
CA ASP A 246 -21.06 2.54 6.50
C ASP A 246 -20.49 3.19 5.23
N MET A 247 -20.11 2.40 4.23
CA MET A 247 -19.55 2.93 2.98
C MET A 247 -20.53 3.77 2.17
N LEU A 248 -21.80 3.39 2.12
CA LEU A 248 -22.84 4.15 1.41
C LEU A 248 -23.21 5.46 2.11
N SER A 249 -23.05 5.54 3.41
CA SER A 249 -23.30 6.76 4.19
C SER A 249 -22.08 7.67 4.31
N ASP A 250 -20.89 7.18 3.95
CA ASP A 250 -19.64 7.90 4.10
C ASP A 250 -19.51 9.02 3.05
N LYS A 251 -19.65 10.27 3.51
CA LYS A 251 -19.53 11.47 2.68
C LYS A 251 -18.08 11.89 2.40
N THR A 252 -17.11 11.16 2.95
CA THR A 252 -15.68 11.48 2.77
C THR A 252 -15.06 10.72 1.59
N ILE A 253 -15.78 9.78 0.98
CA ILE A 253 -15.33 9.09 -0.24
C ILE A 253 -15.21 10.10 -1.37
N ARG A 254 -14.01 10.24 -1.92
CA ARG A 254 -13.70 11.18 -3.01
C ARG A 254 -13.80 10.56 -4.39
N SER A 255 -13.38 9.33 -4.52
CA SER A 255 -13.41 8.60 -5.78
C SER A 255 -13.64 7.12 -5.55
N LEU A 256 -14.32 6.49 -6.50
CA LEU A 256 -14.54 5.06 -6.54
C LEU A 256 -14.30 4.59 -7.97
N HIS A 257 -13.25 3.78 -8.16
CA HIS A 257 -12.92 3.19 -9.44
C HIS A 257 -13.33 1.73 -9.43
N ASP A 258 -14.23 1.36 -10.32
CA ASP A 258 -14.76 0.00 -10.41
C ASP A 258 -14.17 -0.76 -11.60
N TYR A 259 -13.72 -1.98 -11.35
CA TYR A 259 -13.14 -2.88 -12.35
C TYR A 259 -13.92 -4.19 -12.39
N PRO A 260 -14.92 -4.29 -13.27
CA PRO A 260 -15.83 -5.45 -13.32
C PRO A 260 -15.13 -6.77 -13.63
N LYS A 261 -13.96 -6.71 -14.26
CA LYS A 261 -13.16 -7.90 -14.57
C LYS A 261 -11.88 -7.94 -13.75
N ALA A 262 -11.83 -8.84 -12.79
CA ALA A 262 -10.62 -9.07 -11.98
C ALA A 262 -9.38 -9.38 -12.82
N SER A 263 -9.54 -10.06 -13.96
CA SER A 263 -8.46 -10.38 -14.89
C SER A 263 -7.76 -9.14 -15.46
N ASP A 264 -8.44 -8.01 -15.54
CA ASP A 264 -7.85 -6.76 -16.03
C ASP A 264 -6.81 -6.20 -15.03
N LEU A 265 -6.97 -6.54 -13.74
CA LEU A 265 -6.06 -6.17 -12.66
C LEU A 265 -5.06 -7.26 -12.33
N PHE A 266 -5.53 -8.50 -12.20
CA PHE A 266 -4.75 -9.62 -11.68
C PHE A 266 -4.83 -10.81 -12.63
N SER A 267 -3.83 -11.01 -13.46
CA SER A 267 -3.77 -12.06 -14.50
C SER A 267 -3.90 -13.50 -13.97
N ASN A 268 -3.69 -13.71 -12.66
CA ASN A 268 -3.69 -15.03 -12.02
C ASN A 268 -4.91 -15.30 -11.14
N VAL A 269 -5.92 -14.41 -11.14
CA VAL A 269 -7.14 -14.57 -10.35
C VAL A 269 -8.27 -15.02 -11.27
N GLY A 270 -8.88 -16.16 -10.97
CA GLY A 270 -10.04 -16.66 -11.73
C GLY A 270 -11.21 -15.65 -11.72
N SER A 271 -11.95 -15.64 -12.80
CA SER A 271 -12.91 -14.64 -13.30
C SER A 271 -14.15 -14.30 -12.46
N LYS A 272 -14.11 -14.39 -11.14
CA LYS A 272 -15.31 -14.20 -10.27
C LYS A 272 -15.22 -13.11 -9.21
N VAL A 273 -14.26 -12.22 -9.29
CA VAL A 273 -14.10 -11.18 -8.26
C VAL A 273 -13.96 -9.82 -8.95
N ASP A 274 -14.96 -8.99 -8.81
CA ASP A 274 -14.89 -7.58 -9.21
C ASP A 274 -14.12 -6.80 -8.14
N TYR A 275 -13.40 -5.73 -8.53
CA TYR A 275 -12.60 -4.92 -7.62
C TYR A 275 -13.07 -3.46 -7.65
N ALA A 276 -13.05 -2.83 -6.50
CA ALA A 276 -13.24 -1.40 -6.34
C ALA A 276 -11.98 -0.75 -5.76
N ILE A 277 -11.65 0.42 -6.24
CA ILE A 277 -10.57 1.27 -5.76
C ILE A 277 -11.20 2.56 -5.22
N SER A 278 -10.92 2.91 -4.01
CA SER A 278 -11.44 4.14 -3.39
C SER A 278 -10.32 4.91 -2.69
#